data_0778695424a93e8d0cab1ba128a2a4e7
#
_entry.id   0778695424a93e8d0cab1ba128a2a4e7
#
_cell.length_a   1.000
_cell.length_b   1.000
_cell.length_c   1.000
_cell.angle_alpha   90.00
_cell.angle_beta   90.00
_cell.angle_gamma   90.00
#
_symmetry.space_group_name_H-M   'P 1'
#
loop_
_entity.id
_entity.type
_entity.pdbx_description
1 polymer ?
#
loop_
_entity_poly.entity_id
_entity_poly.type
_entity_poly.pdbx_seq_one_letter_code
_entity_poly.pdbx_strand_id
1 'polypeptide(L)'
;TLEEQKELAKDLRLSLSKEDLLSPAILHQYTGAALAEKLFSLEPSGVSAIACHTTGKENMTTGEMLLCLADYIEETRPYPSCRKLHDLFYKGIEENPVGHLEFCMLLYLREVVENLRKKGNRIHPLTLSALNFYEKKLGSL
;
A
#
# COMPACT_ATOMS: atom_id res chain seq x y z
N THR A 1 0.72 -7.25 -17.91
CA THR A 1 -0.49 -6.51 -18.37
C THR A 1 -1.67 -6.72 -17.42
N LEU A 2 -2.73 -5.93 -17.56
CA LEU A 2 -3.95 -6.10 -16.77
C LEU A 2 -4.63 -7.46 -17.06
N GLU A 3 -4.64 -7.88 -18.30
CA GLU A 3 -5.28 -9.15 -18.71
C GLU A 3 -4.51 -10.35 -18.15
N GLU A 4 -3.19 -10.36 -18.19
CA GLU A 4 -2.36 -11.40 -17.56
C GLU A 4 -2.62 -11.50 -16.07
N GLN A 5 -2.73 -10.37 -15.37
CA GLN A 5 -3.05 -10.34 -13.93
C GLN A 5 -4.46 -10.86 -13.65
N LYS A 6 -5.44 -10.58 -14.51
CA LYS A 6 -6.80 -11.10 -14.38
C LYS A 6 -6.86 -12.62 -14.61
N GLU A 7 -6.12 -13.13 -15.59
CA GLU A 7 -6.03 -14.58 -15.82
C GLU A 7 -5.38 -15.27 -14.62
N LEU A 8 -4.26 -14.74 -14.14
CA LEU A 8 -3.60 -15.25 -12.95
C LEU A 8 -4.52 -15.25 -11.72
N ALA A 9 -5.31 -14.19 -11.54
CA ALA A 9 -6.28 -14.12 -10.43
C ALA A 9 -7.36 -15.22 -10.54
N LYS A 10 -7.81 -15.54 -11.76
CA LYS A 10 -8.75 -16.66 -12.00
C LYS A 10 -8.10 -18.02 -11.69
N ASP A 11 -6.88 -18.24 -12.17
CA ASP A 11 -6.13 -19.48 -11.94
C ASP A 11 -5.88 -19.72 -10.44
N LEU A 12 -5.64 -18.63 -9.70
CA LEU A 12 -5.48 -18.63 -8.24
C LEU A 12 -6.82 -18.66 -7.49
N ARG A 13 -7.96 -18.60 -8.19
CA ARG A 13 -9.33 -18.60 -7.64
C ARG A 13 -9.57 -17.48 -6.63
N LEU A 14 -9.03 -16.29 -6.89
CA LEU A 14 -9.17 -15.14 -6.00
C LEU A 14 -10.59 -14.56 -6.10
N SER A 15 -11.18 -14.28 -4.93
CA SER A 15 -12.45 -13.56 -4.85
C SER A 15 -12.17 -12.05 -4.74
N LEU A 16 -12.30 -11.33 -5.84
CA LEU A 16 -11.95 -9.92 -5.96
C LEU A 16 -13.16 -9.08 -6.31
N SER A 17 -13.19 -7.85 -5.85
CA SER A 17 -14.20 -6.86 -6.20
C SER A 17 -13.98 -6.31 -7.63
N LYS A 18 -14.96 -5.57 -8.13
CA LYS A 18 -14.82 -4.88 -9.43
C LYS A 18 -13.71 -3.83 -9.37
N GLU A 19 -13.55 -3.18 -8.24
CA GLU A 19 -12.56 -2.16 -7.97
C GLU A 19 -11.14 -2.73 -8.00
N ASP A 20 -10.94 -3.92 -7.45
CA ASP A 20 -9.65 -4.63 -7.46
C ASP A 20 -9.21 -4.98 -8.90
N LEU A 21 -10.15 -5.22 -9.80
CA LEU A 21 -9.90 -5.63 -11.19
C LEU A 21 -9.64 -4.46 -12.16
N LEU A 22 -9.71 -3.20 -11.69
CA LEU A 22 -9.60 -2.02 -12.56
C LEU A 22 -8.16 -1.66 -12.93
N SER A 23 -7.19 -2.07 -12.16
CA SER A 23 -5.80 -1.64 -12.33
C SER A 23 -4.80 -2.77 -12.07
N PRO A 24 -3.80 -2.95 -12.96
CA PRO A 24 -2.73 -3.91 -12.69
C PRO A 24 -1.94 -3.53 -11.45
N ALA A 25 -1.84 -2.22 -11.14
CA ALA A 25 -1.18 -1.71 -9.95
C ALA A 25 -1.91 -2.06 -8.64
N ILE A 26 -3.18 -2.38 -8.67
CA ILE A 26 -3.93 -2.89 -7.51
C ILE A 26 -3.96 -4.42 -7.53
N LEU A 27 -4.25 -5.00 -8.69
CA LEU A 27 -4.43 -6.44 -8.84
C LEU A 27 -3.17 -7.23 -8.44
N HIS A 28 -1.96 -6.68 -8.70
CA HIS A 28 -0.71 -7.38 -8.40
C HIS A 28 -0.49 -7.61 -6.89
N GLN A 29 -1.05 -6.80 -6.00
CA GLN A 29 -0.93 -7.04 -4.55
C GLN A 29 -1.65 -8.33 -4.14
N TYR A 30 -2.79 -8.65 -4.74
CA TYR A 30 -3.56 -9.85 -4.45
C TYR A 30 -2.96 -11.09 -5.11
N THR A 31 -2.60 -11.00 -6.38
CA THR A 31 -1.96 -12.11 -7.11
C THR A 31 -0.58 -12.41 -6.53
N GLY A 32 0.19 -11.39 -6.17
CA GLY A 32 1.48 -11.53 -5.51
C GLY A 32 1.38 -12.18 -4.14
N ALA A 33 0.40 -11.77 -3.32
CA ALA A 33 0.15 -12.38 -2.01
C ALA A 33 -0.20 -13.87 -2.12
N ALA A 34 -1.11 -14.22 -3.03
CA ALA A 34 -1.51 -15.60 -3.25
C ALA A 34 -0.38 -16.48 -3.82
N LEU A 35 0.45 -15.93 -4.71
CA LEU A 35 1.65 -16.63 -5.19
C LEU A 35 2.69 -16.82 -4.09
N ALA A 36 2.92 -15.83 -3.26
CA ALA A 36 3.87 -15.92 -2.15
C ALA A 36 3.44 -16.99 -1.13
N GLU A 37 2.16 -17.02 -0.79
CA GLU A 37 1.60 -18.08 0.05
C GLU A 37 1.79 -19.47 -0.58
N LYS A 38 1.39 -19.60 -1.85
CA LYS A 38 1.42 -20.90 -2.56
C LYS A 38 2.84 -21.43 -2.80
N LEU A 39 3.78 -20.56 -3.17
CA LEU A 39 5.13 -20.97 -3.59
C LEU A 39 6.12 -21.06 -2.42
N PHE A 40 5.95 -20.21 -1.42
CA PHE A 40 6.91 -20.05 -0.33
C PHE A 40 6.33 -20.41 1.05
N SER A 41 5.07 -20.84 1.13
CA SER A 41 4.38 -21.07 2.39
C SER A 41 4.50 -19.88 3.34
N LEU A 42 4.32 -18.68 2.79
CA LEU A 42 4.47 -17.45 3.55
C LEU A 42 3.45 -17.37 4.67
N GLU A 43 3.90 -16.95 5.86
CA GLU A 43 3.03 -16.77 7.02
C GLU A 43 1.89 -15.76 6.76
N PRO A 44 0.71 -15.93 7.40
CA PRO A 44 -0.45 -15.07 7.16
C PRO A 44 -0.19 -13.55 7.30
N SER A 45 0.72 -13.17 8.22
CA SER A 45 1.13 -11.78 8.40
C SER A 45 1.86 -11.21 7.18
N GLY A 46 2.73 -12.01 6.56
CA GLY A 46 3.41 -11.65 5.32
C GLY A 46 2.46 -11.59 4.13
N VAL A 47 1.55 -12.56 4.02
CA VAL A 47 0.50 -12.57 2.99
C VAL A 47 -0.36 -11.30 3.09
N SER A 48 -0.79 -10.94 4.32
CA SER A 48 -1.57 -9.72 4.57
C SER A 48 -0.81 -8.45 4.19
N ALA A 49 0.50 -8.39 4.49
CA ALA A 49 1.32 -7.23 4.13
C ALA A 49 1.41 -7.06 2.60
N ILE A 50 1.64 -8.14 1.86
CA ILE A 50 1.66 -8.09 0.39
C ILE A 50 0.28 -7.70 -0.15
N ALA A 51 -0.82 -8.25 0.41
CA ALA A 51 -2.17 -8.02 -0.07
C ALA A 51 -2.68 -6.57 0.12
N CYS A 52 -1.99 -5.72 0.87
CA CYS A 52 -2.38 -4.33 1.09
C CYS A 52 -1.29 -3.30 0.78
N HIS A 53 -0.13 -3.70 0.24
CA HIS A 53 1.01 -2.79 0.08
C HIS A 53 0.79 -1.65 -0.91
N THR A 54 -0.15 -1.78 -1.84
CA THR A 54 -0.48 -0.73 -2.82
C THR A 54 -1.62 0.17 -2.35
N THR A 55 -2.69 -0.41 -1.82
CA THR A 55 -3.89 0.35 -1.43
C THR A 55 -3.81 0.91 -0.02
N GLY A 56 -3.05 0.28 0.86
CA GLY A 56 -3.22 0.41 2.30
C GLY A 56 -4.54 -0.19 2.77
N LYS A 57 -4.78 -0.12 4.05
CA LYS A 57 -6.04 -0.43 4.72
C LYS A 57 -6.11 0.27 6.07
N GLU A 58 -7.27 0.26 6.71
CA GLU A 58 -7.42 0.74 8.08
C GLU A 58 -6.61 -0.13 9.05
N ASN A 59 -6.10 0.49 10.12
CA ASN A 59 -5.45 -0.18 11.24
C ASN A 59 -4.36 -1.20 10.82
N MET A 60 -3.43 -0.78 9.95
CA MET A 60 -2.33 -1.63 9.50
C MET A 60 -1.41 -2.02 10.65
N THR A 61 -0.92 -3.26 10.61
CA THR A 61 0.17 -3.72 11.48
C THR A 61 1.49 -3.05 11.10
N THR A 62 2.48 -3.10 11.98
CA THR A 62 3.83 -2.58 11.72
C THR A 62 4.42 -3.17 10.42
N GLY A 63 4.30 -4.49 10.22
CA GLY A 63 4.81 -5.15 9.02
C GLY A 63 4.11 -4.70 7.73
N GLU A 64 2.81 -4.49 7.78
CA GLU A 64 2.03 -3.98 6.65
C GLU A 64 2.42 -2.54 6.30
N MET A 65 2.58 -1.67 7.29
CA MET A 65 3.05 -0.29 7.07
C MET A 65 4.47 -0.26 6.51
N LEU A 66 5.37 -1.08 7.06
CA LEU A 66 6.76 -1.16 6.60
C LEU A 66 6.85 -1.58 5.14
N LEU A 67 6.12 -2.62 4.71
CA LEU A 67 6.16 -3.07 3.32
C LEU A 67 5.59 -2.01 2.37
N CYS A 68 4.47 -1.39 2.75
CA CYS A 68 3.83 -0.34 1.97
C CYS A 68 4.77 0.88 1.77
N LEU A 69 5.41 1.32 2.85
CA LEU A 69 6.35 2.44 2.81
C LEU A 69 7.64 2.07 2.07
N ALA A 70 8.21 0.89 2.31
CA ALA A 70 9.44 0.44 1.66
C ALA A 70 9.30 0.40 0.13
N ASP A 71 8.17 -0.11 -0.38
CA ASP A 71 7.90 -0.09 -1.82
C ASP A 71 7.82 1.34 -2.37
N TYR A 72 7.22 2.27 -1.62
CA TYR A 72 7.04 3.65 -2.07
C TYR A 72 8.31 4.48 -2.02
N ILE A 73 9.14 4.32 -0.98
CA ILE A 73 10.34 5.14 -0.73
C ILE A 73 11.64 4.52 -1.22
N GLU A 74 11.58 3.41 -1.94
CA GLU A 74 12.79 2.72 -2.42
C GLU A 74 13.67 3.65 -3.28
N GLU A 75 15.00 3.46 -3.21
CA GLU A 75 15.99 4.43 -3.72
C GLU A 75 15.93 4.66 -5.23
N THR A 76 15.43 3.70 -6.01
CA THR A 76 15.36 3.83 -7.47
C THR A 76 14.19 4.68 -7.94
N ARG A 77 13.26 5.03 -7.03
CA ARG A 77 12.13 5.90 -7.37
C ARG A 77 12.57 7.35 -7.58
N PRO A 78 12.44 7.91 -8.81
CA PRO A 78 12.97 9.24 -9.13
C PRO A 78 12.06 10.40 -8.69
N TYR A 79 10.91 10.09 -8.07
CA TYR A 79 9.90 11.11 -7.77
C TYR A 79 10.26 11.93 -6.53
N PRO A 80 10.16 13.27 -6.58
CA PRO A 80 10.50 14.14 -5.45
C PRO A 80 9.73 13.83 -4.16
N SER A 81 8.46 13.43 -4.27
CA SER A 81 7.63 13.04 -3.11
C SER A 81 8.14 11.78 -2.43
N CYS A 82 8.59 10.78 -3.20
CA CYS A 82 9.21 9.57 -2.66
C CYS A 82 10.49 9.89 -1.91
N ARG A 83 11.36 10.73 -2.47
CA ARG A 83 12.61 11.17 -1.82
C ARG A 83 12.35 11.94 -0.53
N LYS A 84 11.40 12.87 -0.55
CA LYS A 84 11.04 13.64 0.65
C LYS A 84 10.52 12.73 1.77
N LEU A 85 9.69 11.76 1.44
CA LEU A 85 9.18 10.80 2.43
C LEU A 85 10.27 9.85 2.91
N HIS A 86 11.19 9.41 2.04
CA HIS A 86 12.37 8.63 2.40
C HIS A 86 13.19 9.34 3.49
N ASP A 87 13.60 10.58 3.25
CA ASP A 87 14.43 11.33 4.19
C ASP A 87 13.71 11.54 5.53
N LEU A 88 12.41 11.82 5.47
CA LEU A 88 11.58 11.97 6.67
C LEU A 88 11.46 10.67 7.46
N PHE A 89 11.27 9.53 6.77
CA PHE A 89 11.16 8.21 7.38
C PHE A 89 12.41 7.88 8.20
N TYR A 90 13.58 7.97 7.59
CA TYR A 90 14.83 7.63 8.27
C TYR A 90 15.21 8.62 9.38
N LYS A 91 14.82 9.89 9.28
CA LYS A 91 15.11 10.89 10.31
C LYS A 91 14.36 10.67 11.62
N GLY A 92 13.17 10.11 11.60
CA GLY A 92 12.30 10.03 12.78
C GLY A 92 12.06 8.63 13.33
N ILE A 93 12.50 7.58 12.61
CA ILE A 93 12.13 6.20 12.94
C ILE A 93 12.72 5.71 14.27
N GLU A 94 13.85 6.25 14.71
CA GLU A 94 14.55 5.80 15.92
C GLU A 94 13.88 6.26 17.22
N GLU A 95 13.27 7.46 17.24
CA GLU A 95 12.71 8.07 18.45
C GLU A 95 11.35 7.48 18.85
N ASN A 96 10.46 7.28 17.89
CA ASN A 96 9.12 6.73 18.09
C ASN A 96 8.71 5.86 16.89
N PRO A 97 9.20 4.62 16.80
CA PRO A 97 9.02 3.81 15.59
C PRO A 97 7.57 3.65 15.13
N VAL A 98 6.67 3.32 16.05
CA VAL A 98 5.26 3.05 15.69
C VAL A 98 4.52 4.33 15.30
N GLY A 99 4.61 5.37 16.13
CA GLY A 99 3.95 6.65 15.84
C GLY A 99 4.53 7.31 14.58
N HIS A 100 5.82 7.16 14.35
CA HIS A 100 6.48 7.66 13.14
C HIS A 100 6.06 6.90 11.88
N LEU A 101 5.89 5.58 11.96
CA LEU A 101 5.33 4.78 10.85
C LEU A 101 3.91 5.22 10.49
N GLU A 102 3.05 5.41 11.47
CA GLU A 102 1.67 5.89 11.25
C GLU A 102 1.66 7.29 10.61
N PHE A 103 2.54 8.17 11.06
CA PHE A 103 2.71 9.50 10.47
C PHE A 103 3.19 9.41 9.00
N CYS A 104 4.18 8.59 8.70
CA CYS A 104 4.65 8.37 7.33
C CYS A 104 3.56 7.75 6.45
N MET A 105 2.75 6.81 6.99
CA MET A 105 1.60 6.26 6.28
C MET A 105 0.56 7.32 5.94
N LEU A 106 0.27 8.23 6.86
CA LEU A 106 -0.66 9.35 6.59
C LEU A 106 -0.13 10.23 5.43
N LEU A 107 1.15 10.58 5.45
CA LEU A 107 1.75 11.38 4.38
C LEU A 107 1.74 10.65 3.03
N TYR A 108 2.09 9.37 3.04
CA TYR A 108 2.01 8.51 1.86
C TYR A 108 0.60 8.49 1.26
N LEU A 109 -0.42 8.22 2.07
CA LEU A 109 -1.80 8.13 1.61
C LEU A 109 -2.32 9.47 1.07
N ARG A 110 -1.98 10.58 1.70
CA ARG A 110 -2.30 11.93 1.21
C ARG A 110 -1.69 12.19 -0.16
N GLU A 111 -0.40 11.88 -0.33
CA GLU A 111 0.32 12.06 -1.59
C GLU A 111 -0.27 11.19 -2.71
N VAL A 112 -0.53 9.91 -2.43
CA VAL A 112 -1.14 8.98 -3.40
C VAL A 112 -2.52 9.47 -3.82
N VAL A 113 -3.39 9.84 -2.88
CA VAL A 113 -4.75 10.32 -3.18
C VAL A 113 -4.69 11.62 -3.98
N GLU A 114 -3.83 12.56 -3.61
CA GLU A 114 -3.67 13.82 -4.33
C GLU A 114 -3.18 13.60 -5.77
N ASN A 115 -2.18 12.75 -5.95
CA ASN A 115 -1.63 12.42 -7.28
C ASN A 115 -2.67 11.72 -8.17
N LEU A 116 -3.44 10.80 -7.62
CA LEU A 116 -4.52 10.14 -8.37
C LEU A 116 -5.62 11.12 -8.77
N ARG A 117 -6.01 12.04 -7.87
CA ARG A 117 -6.99 13.11 -8.16
C ARG A 117 -6.49 14.05 -9.27
N LYS A 118 -5.24 14.50 -9.19
CA LYS A 118 -4.64 15.37 -10.22
C LYS A 118 -4.62 14.72 -11.61
N LYS A 119 -4.45 13.40 -11.67
CA LYS A 119 -4.46 12.63 -12.92
C LYS A 119 -5.86 12.23 -13.39
N GLY A 120 -6.92 12.54 -12.63
CA GLY A 120 -8.28 12.10 -12.92
C GLY A 120 -8.49 10.58 -12.78
N ASN A 121 -7.61 9.90 -12.07
CA ASN A 121 -7.68 8.47 -11.85
C ASN A 121 -8.65 8.12 -10.72
N ARG A 122 -9.26 6.94 -10.81
CA ARG A 122 -10.07 6.39 -9.73
C ARG A 122 -9.20 6.05 -8.52
N ILE A 123 -9.72 6.33 -7.34
CA ILE A 123 -9.07 5.98 -6.08
C ILE A 123 -9.78 4.76 -5.52
N HIS A 124 -9.01 3.75 -5.14
CA HIS A 124 -9.55 2.53 -4.56
C HIS A 124 -10.24 2.82 -3.21
N PRO A 125 -11.42 2.21 -2.90
CA PRO A 125 -12.11 2.43 -1.64
C PRO A 125 -11.26 2.18 -0.39
N LEU A 126 -10.42 1.14 -0.40
CA LEU A 126 -9.49 0.84 0.71
C LEU A 126 -8.50 1.99 0.95
N THR A 127 -7.98 2.62 -0.11
CA THR A 127 -7.06 3.77 0.03
C THR A 127 -7.76 4.96 0.68
N LEU A 128 -9.02 5.23 0.32
CA LEU A 128 -9.80 6.30 0.95
C LEU A 128 -10.13 5.98 2.41
N SER A 129 -10.52 4.74 2.72
CA SER A 129 -10.81 4.36 4.10
C SER A 129 -9.55 4.38 4.97
N ALA A 130 -8.40 3.93 4.43
CA ALA A 130 -7.11 4.03 5.10
C ALA A 130 -6.75 5.49 5.40
N LEU A 131 -6.85 6.39 4.42
CA LEU A 131 -6.58 7.81 4.61
C LEU A 131 -7.48 8.39 5.72
N ASN A 132 -8.77 8.16 5.66
CA ASN A 132 -9.71 8.63 6.69
C ASN A 132 -9.39 8.09 8.08
N PHE A 133 -8.98 6.82 8.18
CA PHE A 133 -8.59 6.19 9.44
C PHE A 133 -7.39 6.90 10.07
N TYR A 134 -6.30 7.10 9.30
CA TYR A 134 -5.09 7.73 9.83
C TYR A 134 -5.27 9.23 10.07
N GLU A 135 -6.08 9.93 9.29
CA GLU A 135 -6.45 11.33 9.57
C GLU A 135 -7.20 11.49 10.88
N LYS A 136 -8.16 10.60 11.16
CA LYS A 136 -8.88 10.62 12.44
C LYS A 136 -7.99 10.24 13.62
N LYS A 137 -7.10 9.24 13.43
CA LYS A 137 -6.22 8.74 14.49
C LYS A 137 -5.15 9.75 14.89
N LEU A 138 -4.56 10.44 13.94
CA LEU A 138 -3.44 11.36 14.17
C LEU A 138 -3.87 12.83 14.30
N GLY A 139 -5.14 13.12 14.06
CA GLY A 139 -5.65 14.48 14.03
C GLY A 139 -5.28 15.22 12.74
N SER A 140 -5.80 16.45 12.63
CA SER A 140 -5.39 17.36 11.54
C SER A 140 -4.01 17.91 11.88
N LEU A 141 -2.98 17.28 11.35
CA LEU A 141 -1.62 17.79 11.37
C LEU A 141 -1.47 18.94 10.37
#